data_82cb927a170b2fce91323254bf5e74dd
#
_entry.id   82cb927a170b2fce91323254bf5e74dd
#
_cell.length_a   1.000
_cell.length_b   1.000
_cell.length_c   1.000
_cell.angle_alpha   90.00
_cell.angle_beta   90.00
_cell.angle_gamma   90.00
#
_symmetry.space_group_name_H-M   'P 1'
#
loop_
_entity.id
_entity.type
_entity.pdbx_description
1 polymer ?
#
loop_
_entity_poly.entity_id
_entity_poly.type
_entity_poly.pdbx_seq_one_letter_code
_entity_poly.pdbx_strand_id
1 'polypeptide(L)'
;MTWRIKTLDDILVHAEKKSLHRSLGAFQLMMLGVGAIIGTGIFVLTAVGAERAGPGLLLSFVIAGTVCGFAALAYAELAAMVPVAGSAYTYSYAVMGELIAWLVGWNLILEYAVSAAAVAVGWSGYMGGFLASVNVHLPTALQYGAFDWHHPGGGINVLAMGSVLAVTTLLVIGTRESAIVNSILVAVKLVALGAFIFLALPNLNMDNFSPFAPYGYGSTEIDGISRGVMAAAALIFFAYVGFDAVSTAAEETKNPNRNVPLGLIGSLAICTVIYLLVAAGALGTTPYTQLVGNSEPLAFVLRNMGHTTVGNLVALAAIFALPTVVMMMMYGQSRIFFVMARDGLLPKVFSTVHPRFKTPHVITIVTGVIVALISGFFSVDEIAELSNSGTLFAFIAVAIGVMVLRAKQPNRPRPFKCPAVYVVGTLAVLGCLGLMVSLPMVALVRFGLWTVIGAVVYALYGYRASPMHKPT
;
A
#
# COMPACT_ATOMS: atom_id res chain seq x y z
N MET A 1 -17.69 28.77 -10.48
CA MET A 1 -17.78 27.34 -10.10
C MET A 1 -17.94 27.27 -8.59
N THR A 2 -19.13 27.03 -8.09
CA THR A 2 -19.35 26.77 -6.67
C THR A 2 -18.72 25.44 -6.32
N TRP A 3 -17.71 25.46 -5.44
CA TRP A 3 -17.06 24.25 -4.93
C TRP A 3 -18.09 23.46 -4.15
N ARG A 4 -18.48 22.29 -4.65
CA ARG A 4 -19.41 21.39 -3.98
C ARG A 4 -18.68 20.69 -2.86
N ILE A 5 -18.84 21.17 -1.65
CA ILE A 5 -18.17 20.67 -0.44
C ILE A 5 -19.22 19.99 0.43
N LYS A 6 -18.97 18.77 0.84
CA LYS A 6 -19.75 18.07 1.87
C LYS A 6 -19.20 18.53 3.22
N THR A 7 -20.01 19.21 4.04
CA THR A 7 -19.50 19.77 5.29
C THR A 7 -19.02 18.67 6.24
N LEU A 8 -17.98 18.95 7.04
CA LEU A 8 -17.46 17.99 8.04
C LEU A 8 -18.56 17.58 9.02
N ASP A 9 -19.47 18.50 9.36
CA ASP A 9 -20.57 18.22 10.29
C ASP A 9 -21.61 17.29 9.69
N ASP A 10 -21.92 17.42 8.40
CA ASP A 10 -22.79 16.47 7.70
C ASP A 10 -22.19 15.06 7.67
N ILE A 11 -20.89 14.95 7.46
CA ILE A 11 -20.18 13.68 7.45
C ILE A 11 -20.25 13.02 8.83
N LEU A 12 -19.99 13.78 9.90
CA LEU A 12 -20.03 13.29 11.28
C LEU A 12 -21.45 12.85 11.70
N VAL A 13 -22.48 13.63 11.38
CA VAL A 13 -23.88 13.28 11.69
C VAL A 13 -24.29 11.98 10.99
N HIS A 14 -23.83 11.75 9.76
CA HIS A 14 -24.12 10.48 9.06
C HIS A 14 -23.33 9.30 9.63
N ALA A 15 -22.13 9.51 10.13
CA ALA A 15 -21.31 8.49 10.78
C ALA A 15 -21.90 8.07 12.15
N GLU A 16 -22.38 9.02 12.96
CA GLU A 16 -22.98 8.72 14.26
C GLU A 16 -24.25 7.85 14.16
N LYS A 17 -25.06 8.04 13.11
CA LYS A 17 -26.28 7.25 12.87
C LYS A 17 -26.00 5.77 12.52
N LYS A 18 -24.77 5.40 12.15
CA LYS A 18 -24.36 4.06 11.75
C LYS A 18 -23.10 3.59 12.49
N SER A 19 -22.94 3.96 13.75
CA SER A 19 -21.75 3.61 14.52
C SER A 19 -21.56 2.09 14.60
N LEU A 20 -20.38 1.63 14.16
CA LEU A 20 -19.93 0.26 14.37
C LEU A 20 -19.53 0.06 15.84
N HIS A 21 -19.50 -1.20 16.30
CA HIS A 21 -19.11 -1.51 17.67
C HIS A 21 -17.63 -1.16 17.89
N ARG A 22 -17.34 -0.19 18.75
CA ARG A 22 -15.99 0.28 19.06
C ARG A 22 -15.25 -0.73 19.94
N SER A 23 -14.42 -1.56 19.33
CA SER A 23 -13.66 -2.62 19.99
C SER A 23 -12.15 -2.38 20.01
N LEU A 24 -11.58 -1.65 19.03
CA LEU A 24 -10.16 -1.54 18.79
C LEU A 24 -9.50 -0.48 19.69
N GLY A 25 -8.46 -0.86 20.43
CA GLY A 25 -7.57 0.03 21.16
C GLY A 25 -6.34 0.46 20.34
N ALA A 26 -5.49 1.33 20.91
CA ALA A 26 -4.28 1.83 20.24
C ALA A 26 -3.33 0.71 19.78
N PHE A 27 -3.07 -0.29 20.63
CA PHE A 27 -2.21 -1.43 20.31
C PHE A 27 -2.75 -2.26 19.14
N GLN A 28 -4.06 -2.56 19.16
CA GLN A 28 -4.70 -3.31 18.08
C GLN A 28 -4.66 -2.54 16.76
N LEU A 29 -4.82 -1.21 16.80
CA LEU A 29 -4.66 -0.36 15.61
C LEU A 29 -3.22 -0.33 15.09
N MET A 30 -2.23 -0.25 15.99
CA MET A 30 -0.83 -0.37 15.57
C MET A 30 -0.54 -1.72 14.93
N MET A 31 -1.04 -2.83 15.52
CA MET A 31 -0.88 -4.16 14.94
C MET A 31 -1.61 -4.31 13.60
N LEU A 32 -2.78 -3.69 13.46
CA LEU A 32 -3.50 -3.64 12.19
C LEU A 32 -2.68 -2.89 11.13
N GLY A 33 -2.12 -1.73 11.48
CA GLY A 33 -1.23 -0.97 10.60
C GLY A 33 0.05 -1.74 10.23
N VAL A 34 0.73 -2.33 11.21
CA VAL A 34 1.92 -3.18 10.98
C VAL A 34 1.57 -4.35 10.06
N GLY A 35 0.40 -4.98 10.26
CA GLY A 35 -0.08 -6.07 9.40
C GLY A 35 -0.36 -5.64 7.96
N ALA A 36 -0.84 -4.42 7.77
CA ALA A 36 -1.11 -3.84 6.45
C ALA A 36 0.19 -3.42 5.73
N ILE A 37 1.13 -2.82 6.46
CA ILE A 37 2.39 -2.31 5.92
C ILE A 37 3.35 -3.46 5.59
N ILE A 38 3.54 -4.44 6.50
CA ILE A 38 4.46 -5.57 6.29
C ILE A 38 3.88 -6.54 5.25
N GLY A 39 4.30 -6.37 4.02
CA GLY A 39 3.90 -7.14 2.85
C GLY A 39 5.05 -7.38 1.88
N THR A 40 4.75 -7.49 0.62
CA THR A 40 5.72 -7.68 -0.48
C THR A 40 6.83 -6.64 -0.50
N GLY A 41 6.57 -5.42 0.00
CA GLY A 41 7.57 -4.36 0.05
C GLY A 41 8.88 -4.76 0.72
N ILE A 42 8.83 -5.42 1.87
CA ILE A 42 10.06 -5.87 2.55
C ILE A 42 10.44 -7.29 2.14
N PHE A 43 9.47 -8.18 1.92
CA PHE A 43 9.76 -9.58 1.60
C PHE A 43 10.33 -9.77 0.18
N VAL A 44 9.96 -8.91 -0.79
CA VAL A 44 10.31 -9.08 -2.21
C VAL A 44 11.03 -7.87 -2.78
N LEU A 45 10.49 -6.63 -2.60
CA LEU A 45 11.05 -5.43 -3.23
C LEU A 45 12.42 -5.04 -2.66
N THR A 46 12.87 -5.66 -1.58
CA THR A 46 14.25 -5.51 -1.10
C THR A 46 15.27 -5.95 -2.17
N ALA A 47 14.97 -7.01 -2.94
CA ALA A 47 15.83 -7.44 -4.05
C ALA A 47 15.82 -6.45 -5.21
N VAL A 48 14.62 -5.99 -5.62
CA VAL A 48 14.47 -5.01 -6.71
C VAL A 48 15.07 -3.65 -6.31
N GLY A 49 14.89 -3.23 -5.06
CA GLY A 49 15.51 -2.01 -4.55
C GLY A 49 17.04 -2.11 -4.47
N ALA A 50 17.58 -3.29 -4.12
CA ALA A 50 19.01 -3.57 -4.13
C ALA A 50 19.59 -3.52 -5.57
N GLU A 51 18.86 -3.99 -6.57
CA GLU A 51 19.23 -3.86 -7.98
C GLU A 51 19.37 -2.39 -8.41
N ARG A 52 18.48 -1.52 -7.92
CA ARG A 52 18.43 -0.10 -8.31
C ARG A 52 19.44 0.77 -7.58
N ALA A 53 19.68 0.53 -6.30
CA ALA A 53 20.54 1.40 -5.47
C ALA A 53 21.76 0.72 -4.85
N GLY A 54 21.89 -0.60 -5.00
CA GLY A 54 22.89 -1.35 -4.25
C GLY A 54 22.70 -1.17 -2.73
N PRO A 55 23.79 -1.04 -1.96
CA PRO A 55 23.70 -0.76 -0.51
C PRO A 55 23.02 0.57 -0.17
N GLY A 56 22.98 1.54 -1.09
CA GLY A 56 22.24 2.79 -0.97
C GLY A 56 20.72 2.61 -0.75
N LEU A 57 20.20 1.40 -0.92
CA LEU A 57 18.83 1.04 -0.56
C LEU A 57 18.49 1.38 0.90
N LEU A 58 19.46 1.31 1.82
CA LEU A 58 19.26 1.75 3.21
C LEU A 58 18.81 3.21 3.28
N LEU A 59 19.49 4.08 2.53
CA LEU A 59 19.12 5.49 2.45
C LEU A 59 17.76 5.68 1.76
N SER A 60 17.44 4.82 0.78
CA SER A 60 16.13 4.83 0.11
C SER A 60 14.99 4.54 1.09
N PHE A 61 15.14 3.58 2.01
CA PHE A 61 14.18 3.33 3.08
C PHE A 61 14.04 4.53 4.04
N VAL A 62 15.15 5.19 4.40
CA VAL A 62 15.12 6.40 5.24
C VAL A 62 14.35 7.53 4.55
N ILE A 63 14.63 7.78 3.27
CA ILE A 63 13.96 8.82 2.47
C ILE A 63 12.46 8.52 2.38
N ALA A 64 12.08 7.33 1.92
CA ALA A 64 10.69 6.94 1.78
C ALA A 64 9.94 6.97 3.11
N GLY A 65 10.54 6.43 4.18
CA GLY A 65 9.98 6.45 5.54
C GLY A 65 9.80 7.87 6.09
N THR A 66 10.73 8.78 5.81
CA THR A 66 10.64 10.19 6.22
C THR A 66 9.49 10.91 5.50
N VAL A 67 9.37 10.72 4.19
CA VAL A 67 8.25 11.28 3.40
C VAL A 67 6.92 10.73 3.91
N CYS A 68 6.82 9.42 4.14
CA CYS A 68 5.64 8.80 4.75
C CYS A 68 5.36 9.36 6.15
N GLY A 69 6.38 9.64 6.96
CA GLY A 69 6.26 10.23 8.29
C GLY A 69 5.59 11.61 8.25
N PHE A 70 6.01 12.48 7.34
CA PHE A 70 5.36 13.77 7.15
C PHE A 70 3.91 13.63 6.66
N ALA A 71 3.66 12.74 5.71
CA ALA A 71 2.30 12.45 5.25
C ALA A 71 1.43 11.87 6.37
N ALA A 72 1.95 10.95 7.18
CA ALA A 72 1.22 10.33 8.29
C ALA A 72 0.82 11.34 9.37
N LEU A 73 1.65 12.35 9.66
CA LEU A 73 1.31 13.44 10.59
C LEU A 73 0.15 14.29 10.06
N ALA A 74 0.14 14.61 8.77
CA ALA A 74 -0.97 15.32 8.13
C ALA A 74 -2.25 14.46 8.14
N TYR A 75 -2.11 13.18 7.81
CA TYR A 75 -3.20 12.21 7.81
C TYR A 75 -3.83 12.03 9.19
N ALA A 76 -2.98 11.95 10.23
CA ALA A 76 -3.41 11.77 11.62
C ALA A 76 -4.29 12.92 12.12
N GLU A 77 -4.03 14.18 11.70
CA GLU A 77 -4.89 15.31 12.06
C GLU A 77 -6.28 15.16 11.44
N LEU A 78 -6.38 14.85 10.15
CA LEU A 78 -7.68 14.68 9.48
C LEU A 78 -8.43 13.46 10.00
N ALA A 79 -7.75 12.33 10.19
CA ALA A 79 -8.34 11.11 10.72
C ALA A 79 -8.86 11.26 12.15
N ALA A 80 -8.19 12.06 12.99
CA ALA A 80 -8.65 12.37 14.34
C ALA A 80 -9.87 13.32 14.34
N MET A 81 -9.97 14.21 13.35
CA MET A 81 -11.10 15.15 13.23
C MET A 81 -12.33 14.51 12.60
N VAL A 82 -12.13 13.55 11.69
CA VAL A 82 -13.18 12.91 10.88
C VAL A 82 -12.97 11.40 10.93
N PRO A 83 -13.31 10.75 12.06
CA PRO A 83 -13.09 9.33 12.22
C PRO A 83 -14.17 8.49 11.48
N VAL A 84 -14.07 8.51 10.14
CA VAL A 84 -14.99 7.77 9.23
C VAL A 84 -14.20 6.90 8.26
N ALA A 85 -14.81 5.81 7.82
CA ALA A 85 -14.21 4.78 6.98
C ALA A 85 -14.07 5.18 5.49
N GLY A 86 -13.75 6.42 5.18
CA GLY A 86 -13.62 6.90 3.79
C GLY A 86 -12.22 7.32 3.40
N SER A 87 -11.25 7.28 4.34
CA SER A 87 -9.86 7.63 4.08
C SER A 87 -9.71 8.98 3.36
N ALA A 88 -8.66 9.13 2.54
CA ALA A 88 -8.33 10.34 1.79
C ALA A 88 -9.48 10.86 0.90
N TYR A 89 -10.32 9.98 0.34
CA TYR A 89 -11.50 10.39 -0.44
C TYR A 89 -12.43 11.29 0.38
N THR A 90 -12.81 10.85 1.58
CA THR A 90 -13.74 11.60 2.43
C THR A 90 -13.13 12.90 2.94
N TYR A 91 -11.84 12.90 3.30
CA TYR A 91 -11.14 14.11 3.72
C TYR A 91 -11.05 15.14 2.60
N SER A 92 -10.76 14.68 1.39
CA SER A 92 -10.72 15.54 0.19
C SER A 92 -12.09 16.14 -0.12
N TYR A 93 -13.16 15.36 0.02
CA TYR A 93 -14.52 15.84 -0.20
C TYR A 93 -14.90 16.95 0.78
N ALA A 94 -14.52 16.79 2.04
CA ALA A 94 -14.82 17.73 3.09
C ALA A 94 -14.07 19.07 2.96
N VAL A 95 -12.89 19.08 2.35
CA VAL A 95 -11.98 20.23 2.37
C VAL A 95 -11.80 20.87 1.01
N MET A 96 -11.67 20.07 -0.04
CA MET A 96 -11.30 20.50 -1.40
C MET A 96 -12.45 20.37 -2.41
N GLY A 97 -13.54 19.69 -2.05
CA GLY A 97 -14.72 19.55 -2.87
C GLY A 97 -14.76 18.31 -3.76
N GLU A 98 -15.88 18.15 -4.46
CA GLU A 98 -16.27 16.91 -5.15
C GLU A 98 -15.29 16.46 -6.23
N LEU A 99 -14.78 17.38 -7.06
CA LEU A 99 -13.87 17.02 -8.15
C LEU A 99 -12.55 16.43 -7.62
N ILE A 100 -11.97 17.09 -6.61
CA ILE A 100 -10.71 16.60 -6.02
C ILE A 100 -10.94 15.28 -5.29
N ALA A 101 -12.07 15.18 -4.56
CA ALA A 101 -12.46 13.92 -3.92
C ALA A 101 -12.62 12.80 -4.94
N TRP A 102 -13.28 13.06 -6.07
CA TRP A 102 -13.40 12.10 -7.16
C TRP A 102 -12.04 11.64 -7.67
N LEU A 103 -11.11 12.58 -7.98
CA LEU A 103 -9.79 12.23 -8.47
C LEU A 103 -8.99 11.43 -7.44
N VAL A 104 -9.07 11.80 -6.17
CA VAL A 104 -8.44 11.03 -5.08
C VAL A 104 -9.05 9.64 -4.98
N GLY A 105 -10.38 9.51 -4.95
CA GLY A 105 -11.07 8.22 -4.90
C GLY A 105 -10.76 7.34 -6.11
N TRP A 106 -10.72 7.92 -7.31
CA TRP A 106 -10.37 7.23 -8.56
C TRP A 106 -8.94 6.67 -8.53
N ASN A 107 -8.00 7.44 -7.99
CA ASN A 107 -6.61 7.00 -7.84
C ASN A 107 -6.44 5.99 -6.70
N LEU A 108 -7.19 6.11 -5.60
CA LEU A 108 -7.24 5.09 -4.56
C LEU A 108 -7.74 3.73 -5.09
N ILE A 109 -8.71 3.71 -5.99
CA ILE A 109 -9.18 2.49 -6.65
C ILE A 109 -8.03 1.81 -7.40
N LEU A 110 -7.25 2.57 -8.15
CA LEU A 110 -6.06 2.06 -8.83
C LEU A 110 -5.05 1.54 -7.81
N GLU A 111 -4.69 2.36 -6.83
CA GLU A 111 -3.72 2.04 -5.79
C GLU A 111 -4.01 0.70 -5.11
N TYR A 112 -5.23 0.51 -4.60
CA TYR A 112 -5.59 -0.73 -3.91
C TYR A 112 -5.60 -1.95 -4.84
N ALA A 113 -6.07 -1.80 -6.09
CA ALA A 113 -6.06 -2.89 -7.07
C ALA A 113 -4.63 -3.32 -7.39
N VAL A 114 -3.80 -2.35 -7.72
CA VAL A 114 -2.42 -2.59 -8.14
C VAL A 114 -1.58 -3.09 -6.96
N SER A 115 -1.80 -2.54 -5.75
CA SER A 115 -1.15 -3.05 -4.53
C SER A 115 -1.50 -4.51 -4.25
N ALA A 116 -2.78 -4.88 -4.35
CA ALA A 116 -3.20 -6.28 -4.19
C ALA A 116 -2.52 -7.20 -5.22
N ALA A 117 -2.43 -6.75 -6.48
CA ALA A 117 -1.75 -7.49 -7.54
C ALA A 117 -0.24 -7.65 -7.25
N ALA A 118 0.47 -6.59 -6.84
CA ALA A 118 1.88 -6.65 -6.48
C ALA A 118 2.15 -7.64 -5.34
N VAL A 119 1.28 -7.65 -4.32
CA VAL A 119 1.40 -8.61 -3.21
C VAL A 119 1.15 -10.03 -3.68
N ALA A 120 0.21 -10.25 -4.58
CA ALA A 120 -0.08 -11.58 -5.15
C ALA A 120 1.09 -12.10 -6.00
N VAL A 121 1.73 -11.25 -6.81
CA VAL A 121 2.93 -11.62 -7.58
C VAL A 121 4.08 -11.94 -6.62
N GLY A 122 4.32 -11.12 -5.59
CA GLY A 122 5.33 -11.41 -4.58
C GLY A 122 5.06 -12.72 -3.83
N TRP A 123 3.80 -13.00 -3.49
CA TRP A 123 3.40 -14.26 -2.90
C TRP A 123 3.70 -15.45 -3.81
N SER A 124 3.44 -15.31 -5.11
CA SER A 124 3.68 -16.40 -6.08
C SER A 124 5.16 -16.76 -6.17
N GLY A 125 6.07 -15.81 -5.97
CA GLY A 125 7.51 -16.07 -5.90
C GLY A 125 7.87 -17.00 -4.73
N TYR A 126 7.39 -16.70 -3.52
CA TYR A 126 7.58 -17.55 -2.35
C TYR A 126 6.93 -18.92 -2.49
N MET A 127 5.72 -18.98 -3.06
CA MET A 127 5.06 -20.26 -3.32
C MET A 127 5.81 -21.08 -4.36
N GLY A 128 6.32 -20.45 -5.43
CA GLY A 128 7.15 -21.09 -6.44
C GLY A 128 8.43 -21.67 -5.86
N GLY A 129 9.14 -20.91 -5.00
CA GLY A 129 10.32 -21.37 -4.29
C GLY A 129 10.01 -22.54 -3.34
N PHE A 130 8.88 -22.48 -2.63
CA PHE A 130 8.44 -23.59 -1.80
C PHE A 130 8.13 -24.86 -2.63
N LEU A 131 7.41 -24.73 -3.73
CA LEU A 131 7.12 -25.85 -4.64
C LEU A 131 8.41 -26.48 -5.19
N ALA A 132 9.38 -25.64 -5.58
CA ALA A 132 10.69 -26.12 -6.03
C ALA A 132 11.43 -26.90 -4.92
N SER A 133 11.30 -26.49 -3.66
CA SER A 133 11.91 -27.19 -2.51
C SER A 133 11.34 -28.60 -2.28
N VAL A 134 10.13 -28.87 -2.75
CA VAL A 134 9.48 -30.18 -2.70
C VAL A 134 9.49 -30.89 -4.07
N ASN A 135 10.40 -30.51 -4.96
CA ASN A 135 10.60 -31.05 -6.31
C ASN A 135 9.41 -30.85 -7.27
N VAL A 136 8.56 -29.88 -7.04
CA VAL A 136 7.50 -29.46 -7.96
C VAL A 136 7.97 -28.21 -8.71
N HIS A 137 8.36 -28.38 -9.98
CA HIS A 137 8.85 -27.26 -10.81
C HIS A 137 7.76 -26.84 -11.81
N LEU A 138 7.31 -25.62 -11.68
CA LEU A 138 6.39 -25.01 -12.66
C LEU A 138 7.19 -24.54 -13.88
N PRO A 139 6.66 -24.70 -15.10
CA PRO A 139 7.22 -24.07 -16.29
C PRO A 139 7.25 -22.55 -16.13
N THR A 140 8.30 -21.89 -16.64
CA THR A 140 8.45 -20.41 -16.60
C THR A 140 7.20 -19.70 -17.13
N ALA A 141 6.60 -20.23 -18.19
CA ALA A 141 5.38 -19.68 -18.78
C ALA A 141 4.15 -19.69 -17.84
N LEU A 142 4.15 -20.47 -16.77
CA LEU A 142 3.07 -20.56 -15.79
C LEU A 142 3.43 -19.91 -14.44
N GLN A 143 4.69 -19.59 -14.25
CA GLN A 143 5.21 -19.03 -13.00
C GLN A 143 5.36 -17.49 -13.06
N TYR A 144 5.63 -16.94 -14.24
CA TYR A 144 5.88 -15.52 -14.44
C TYR A 144 4.94 -14.93 -15.51
N GLY A 145 4.66 -13.63 -15.40
CA GLY A 145 3.81 -12.92 -16.35
C GLY A 145 4.46 -12.72 -17.71
N ALA A 146 3.66 -12.54 -18.76
CA ALA A 146 4.14 -12.33 -20.12
C ALA A 146 4.93 -11.01 -20.29
N PHE A 147 4.67 -10.03 -19.42
CA PHE A 147 5.35 -8.73 -19.41
C PHE A 147 6.43 -8.64 -18.32
N ASP A 148 6.80 -9.77 -17.71
CA ASP A 148 7.90 -9.82 -16.74
C ASP A 148 9.25 -9.87 -17.47
N TRP A 149 9.90 -8.73 -17.57
CA TRP A 149 11.19 -8.59 -18.27
C TRP A 149 12.38 -9.25 -17.53
N HIS A 150 12.26 -9.55 -16.24
CA HIS A 150 13.25 -10.31 -15.48
C HIS A 150 13.25 -11.80 -15.84
N HIS A 151 12.12 -12.30 -16.34
CA HIS A 151 11.92 -13.74 -16.64
C HIS A 151 11.46 -13.93 -18.10
N PRO A 152 12.38 -13.82 -19.08
CA PRO A 152 12.04 -14.05 -20.48
C PRO A 152 11.42 -15.44 -20.69
N GLY A 153 10.31 -15.49 -21.43
CA GLY A 153 9.54 -16.73 -21.61
C GLY A 153 8.39 -16.90 -20.60
N GLY A 154 8.13 -15.91 -19.76
CA GLY A 154 6.92 -15.81 -18.97
C GLY A 154 5.66 -15.81 -19.84
N GLY A 155 4.54 -16.22 -19.27
CA GLY A 155 3.24 -16.23 -19.92
C GLY A 155 2.16 -15.76 -18.96
N ILE A 156 1.64 -16.65 -18.11
CA ILE A 156 0.62 -16.33 -17.12
C ILE A 156 1.07 -16.80 -15.74
N ASN A 157 1.18 -15.90 -14.79
CA ASN A 157 1.45 -16.26 -13.41
C ASN A 157 0.19 -16.87 -12.76
N VAL A 158 0.03 -18.19 -12.91
CA VAL A 158 -1.16 -18.91 -12.44
C VAL A 158 -1.27 -18.93 -10.92
N LEU A 159 -0.13 -18.90 -10.20
CA LEU A 159 -0.13 -18.85 -8.74
C LEU A 159 -0.67 -17.52 -8.24
N ALA A 160 -0.20 -16.39 -8.79
CA ALA A 160 -0.68 -15.06 -8.45
C ALA A 160 -2.17 -14.92 -8.76
N MET A 161 -2.61 -15.27 -9.97
CA MET A 161 -4.02 -15.24 -10.36
C MET A 161 -4.88 -16.11 -9.44
N GLY A 162 -4.45 -17.36 -9.17
CA GLY A 162 -5.15 -18.29 -8.31
C GLY A 162 -5.33 -17.76 -6.89
N SER A 163 -4.29 -17.12 -6.31
CA SER A 163 -4.36 -16.50 -4.99
C SER A 163 -5.38 -15.37 -4.93
N VAL A 164 -5.39 -14.49 -5.94
CA VAL A 164 -6.36 -13.39 -6.02
C VAL A 164 -7.79 -13.90 -6.17
N LEU A 165 -8.01 -14.91 -7.00
CA LEU A 165 -9.35 -15.51 -7.19
C LEU A 165 -9.83 -16.22 -5.91
N ALA A 166 -8.93 -16.90 -5.18
CA ALA A 166 -9.24 -17.49 -3.89
C ALA A 166 -9.64 -16.41 -2.87
N VAL A 167 -8.85 -15.34 -2.74
CA VAL A 167 -9.16 -14.21 -1.87
C VAL A 167 -10.48 -13.52 -2.28
N THR A 168 -10.70 -13.33 -3.59
CA THR A 168 -11.97 -12.78 -4.11
C THR A 168 -13.16 -13.60 -3.67
N THR A 169 -13.07 -14.94 -3.79
CA THR A 169 -14.11 -15.87 -3.35
C THR A 169 -14.39 -15.74 -1.86
N LEU A 170 -13.34 -15.67 -1.03
CA LEU A 170 -13.48 -15.46 0.41
C LEU A 170 -14.17 -14.14 0.75
N LEU A 171 -13.79 -13.05 0.07
CA LEU A 171 -14.40 -11.72 0.27
C LEU A 171 -15.87 -11.68 -0.14
N VAL A 172 -16.25 -12.39 -1.21
CA VAL A 172 -17.66 -12.50 -1.66
C VAL A 172 -18.50 -13.26 -0.64
N ILE A 173 -18.00 -14.38 -0.13
CA ILE A 173 -18.67 -15.19 0.89
C ILE A 173 -18.75 -14.42 2.23
N GLY A 174 -17.85 -13.47 2.46
CA GLY A 174 -17.88 -12.63 3.65
C GLY A 174 -17.33 -13.32 4.88
N THR A 175 -16.17 -13.96 4.73
CA THR A 175 -15.42 -14.46 5.90
C THR A 175 -15.08 -13.27 6.80
N ARG A 176 -15.63 -13.26 8.01
CA ARG A 176 -15.19 -12.38 9.08
C ARG A 176 -13.85 -12.93 9.54
N GLU A 177 -12.75 -12.40 9.03
CA GLU A 177 -11.47 -12.64 9.70
C GLU A 177 -11.62 -12.17 11.14
N SER A 178 -11.48 -13.11 12.06
CA SER A 178 -11.39 -12.77 13.47
C SER A 178 -10.18 -11.86 13.64
N ALA A 179 -10.32 -10.77 14.39
CA ALA A 179 -9.20 -9.91 14.80
C ALA A 179 -8.05 -10.72 15.43
N ILE A 180 -8.38 -11.88 15.99
CA ILE A 180 -7.43 -12.85 16.55
C ILE A 180 -6.58 -13.48 15.43
N VAL A 181 -7.21 -13.95 14.34
CA VAL A 181 -6.48 -14.57 13.20
C VAL A 181 -5.53 -13.56 12.56
N ASN A 182 -6.00 -12.34 12.33
CA ASN A 182 -5.14 -11.27 11.83
C ASN A 182 -3.96 -10.99 12.78
N SER A 183 -4.21 -10.92 14.08
CA SER A 183 -3.14 -10.71 15.08
C SER A 183 -2.11 -11.85 15.10
N ILE A 184 -2.55 -13.10 14.95
CA ILE A 184 -1.66 -14.26 14.84
C ILE A 184 -0.80 -14.16 13.58
N LEU A 185 -1.39 -13.84 12.43
CA LEU A 185 -0.65 -13.71 11.17
C LEU A 185 0.34 -12.54 11.19
N VAL A 186 0.00 -11.43 11.85
CA VAL A 186 0.93 -10.32 12.10
C VAL A 186 2.07 -10.78 13.01
N ALA A 187 1.78 -11.53 14.08
CA ALA A 187 2.82 -12.09 14.94
C ALA A 187 3.76 -13.02 14.18
N VAL A 188 3.23 -13.88 13.29
CA VAL A 188 4.04 -14.75 12.42
C VAL A 188 5.00 -13.94 11.54
N LYS A 189 4.52 -12.84 10.92
CA LYS A 189 5.38 -11.93 10.13
C LYS A 189 6.51 -11.34 10.98
N LEU A 190 6.17 -10.84 12.16
CA LEU A 190 7.14 -10.19 13.06
C LEU A 190 8.18 -11.20 13.57
N VAL A 191 7.77 -12.42 13.91
CA VAL A 191 8.67 -13.50 14.32
C VAL A 191 9.61 -13.89 13.17
N ALA A 192 9.09 -14.02 11.95
CA ALA A 192 9.90 -14.35 10.77
C ALA A 192 10.95 -13.26 10.49
N LEU A 193 10.55 -11.98 10.49
CA LEU A 193 11.48 -10.87 10.30
C LEU A 193 12.45 -10.73 11.48
N GLY A 194 11.99 -10.96 12.71
CA GLY A 194 12.84 -10.97 13.90
C GLY A 194 13.91 -12.08 13.85
N ALA A 195 13.53 -13.28 13.41
CA ALA A 195 14.47 -14.38 13.22
C ALA A 195 15.52 -14.06 12.13
N PHE A 196 15.06 -13.45 11.02
CA PHE A 196 15.96 -12.96 9.97
C PHE A 196 16.97 -11.95 10.53
N ILE A 197 16.48 -10.90 11.22
CA ILE A 197 17.31 -9.85 11.81
C ILE A 197 18.32 -10.45 12.80
N PHE A 198 17.87 -11.34 13.69
CA PHE A 198 18.70 -11.96 14.70
C PHE A 198 19.86 -12.78 14.11
N LEU A 199 19.62 -13.45 12.99
CA LEU A 199 20.64 -14.27 12.33
C LEU A 199 21.52 -13.43 11.39
N ALA A 200 20.95 -12.45 10.68
CA ALA A 200 21.69 -11.68 9.68
C ALA A 200 22.60 -10.61 10.28
N LEU A 201 22.13 -9.83 11.26
CA LEU A 201 22.91 -8.70 11.78
C LEU A 201 24.27 -9.07 12.41
N PRO A 202 24.44 -10.19 13.13
CA PRO A 202 25.76 -10.55 13.65
C PRO A 202 26.77 -10.95 12.57
N ASN A 203 26.31 -11.26 11.36
CA ASN A 203 27.12 -11.77 10.25
C ASN A 203 27.32 -10.74 9.13
N LEU A 204 27.23 -9.45 9.45
CA LEU A 204 27.46 -8.38 8.47
C LEU A 204 28.91 -8.35 8.02
N ASN A 205 29.11 -8.31 6.70
CA ASN A 205 30.38 -7.98 6.07
C ASN A 205 30.33 -6.53 5.56
N MET A 206 31.16 -5.66 6.11
CA MET A 206 31.20 -4.24 5.74
C MET A 206 31.66 -3.99 4.30
N ASP A 207 32.39 -4.93 3.70
CA ASP A 207 32.80 -4.85 2.28
C ASP A 207 31.60 -4.85 1.34
N ASN A 208 30.50 -5.50 1.74
CA ASN A 208 29.26 -5.53 0.96
C ASN A 208 28.59 -4.15 0.82
N PHE A 209 28.96 -3.18 1.67
CA PHE A 209 28.46 -1.81 1.59
C PHE A 209 29.34 -0.88 0.71
N SER A 210 30.37 -1.40 0.07
CA SER A 210 31.26 -0.62 -0.79
C SER A 210 31.19 -1.11 -2.25
N PRO A 211 30.93 -0.20 -3.23
CA PRO A 211 30.55 1.20 -3.07
C PRO A 211 29.11 1.34 -2.54
N PHE A 212 28.87 2.32 -1.64
CA PHE A 212 27.57 2.48 -0.98
C PHE A 212 26.44 2.84 -1.96
N ALA A 213 26.69 3.72 -2.92
CA ALA A 213 25.73 4.13 -3.94
C ALA A 213 26.33 3.93 -5.34
N PRO A 214 26.39 2.69 -5.86
CA PRO A 214 27.07 2.36 -7.13
C PRO A 214 26.45 3.08 -8.33
N TYR A 215 25.20 3.46 -8.26
CA TYR A 215 24.46 4.16 -9.33
C TYR A 215 24.15 5.63 -8.99
N GLY A 216 24.80 6.17 -7.94
CA GLY A 216 24.58 7.55 -7.47
C GLY A 216 23.34 7.74 -6.62
N TYR A 217 23.11 9.01 -6.23
CA TYR A 217 22.03 9.36 -5.30
C TYR A 217 20.73 9.79 -5.99
N GLY A 218 20.76 10.17 -7.26
CA GLY A 218 19.61 10.60 -8.04
C GLY A 218 18.73 9.45 -8.54
N SER A 219 17.98 9.75 -9.60
CA SER A 219 17.28 8.77 -10.42
C SER A 219 17.76 8.95 -11.85
N THR A 220 18.46 7.95 -12.39
CA THR A 220 19.04 7.95 -13.74
C THR A 220 18.63 6.66 -14.45
N GLU A 221 18.27 6.76 -15.71
CA GLU A 221 17.98 5.58 -16.51
C GLU A 221 19.29 4.96 -17.01
N ILE A 222 19.55 3.70 -16.65
CA ILE A 222 20.71 2.90 -17.06
C ILE A 222 20.18 1.56 -17.53
N ASP A 223 20.47 1.21 -18.80
CA ASP A 223 20.00 -0.03 -19.44
C ASP A 223 18.47 -0.21 -19.40
N GLY A 224 17.70 0.87 -19.52
CA GLY A 224 16.25 0.85 -19.47
C GLY A 224 15.65 0.74 -18.06
N ILE A 225 16.48 0.76 -17.01
CA ILE A 225 16.06 0.68 -15.61
C ILE A 225 16.39 2.00 -14.91
N SER A 226 15.44 2.55 -14.16
CA SER A 226 15.70 3.69 -13.28
C SER A 226 16.54 3.24 -12.08
N ARG A 227 17.77 3.71 -11.99
CA ARG A 227 18.76 3.36 -10.95
C ARG A 227 19.17 4.58 -10.13
N GLY A 228 19.67 4.32 -8.93
CA GLY A 228 20.09 5.29 -7.94
C GLY A 228 19.20 5.30 -6.68
N VAL A 229 19.66 5.99 -5.66
CA VAL A 229 19.00 6.01 -4.34
C VAL A 229 17.57 6.57 -4.42
N MET A 230 17.37 7.66 -5.17
CA MET A 230 16.03 8.25 -5.33
C MET A 230 15.09 7.37 -6.16
N ALA A 231 15.60 6.67 -7.18
CA ALA A 231 14.82 5.70 -7.95
C ALA A 231 14.37 4.53 -7.08
N ALA A 232 15.27 4.00 -6.26
CA ALA A 232 14.93 2.95 -5.30
C ALA A 232 13.99 3.48 -4.20
N ALA A 233 14.15 4.72 -3.72
CA ALA A 233 13.25 5.31 -2.74
C ALA A 233 11.82 5.45 -3.29
N ALA A 234 11.68 5.85 -4.55
CA ALA A 234 10.39 5.94 -5.23
C ALA A 234 9.71 4.57 -5.37
N LEU A 235 10.46 3.50 -5.66
CA LEU A 235 9.94 2.14 -5.69
C LEU A 235 9.61 1.63 -4.28
N ILE A 236 10.55 1.76 -3.35
CA ILE A 236 10.46 1.22 -1.99
C ILE A 236 9.41 1.95 -1.13
N PHE A 237 8.94 3.12 -1.56
CA PHE A 237 7.79 3.78 -0.96
C PHE A 237 6.58 2.83 -0.87
N PHE A 238 6.45 1.89 -1.82
CA PHE A 238 5.45 0.82 -1.77
C PHE A 238 5.47 0.02 -0.46
N ALA A 239 6.65 -0.17 0.12
CA ALA A 239 6.78 -0.92 1.38
C ALA A 239 6.07 -0.25 2.56
N TYR A 240 5.79 1.04 2.47
CA TYR A 240 5.08 1.81 3.50
C TYR A 240 3.58 1.98 3.22
N VAL A 241 3.11 1.62 2.02
CA VAL A 241 1.68 1.67 1.67
C VAL A 241 0.89 0.76 2.62
N GLY A 242 -0.24 1.26 3.11
CA GLY A 242 -1.11 0.54 4.02
C GLY A 242 -1.21 1.14 5.43
N PHE A 243 -0.34 2.09 5.85
CA PHE A 243 -0.52 2.74 7.15
C PHE A 243 -1.84 3.53 7.19
N ASP A 244 -2.28 4.09 6.08
CA ASP A 244 -3.53 4.82 5.93
C ASP A 244 -4.77 3.93 6.12
N ALA A 245 -4.62 2.60 5.92
CA ALA A 245 -5.67 1.63 6.20
C ALA A 245 -6.12 1.65 7.67
N VAL A 246 -5.25 2.06 8.61
CA VAL A 246 -5.62 2.31 10.01
C VAL A 246 -6.75 3.34 10.11
N SER A 247 -6.76 4.34 9.24
CA SER A 247 -7.80 5.36 9.23
C SER A 247 -9.18 4.81 8.85
N THR A 248 -9.24 3.74 8.07
CA THR A 248 -10.51 3.09 7.69
C THR A 248 -11.17 2.34 8.85
N ALA A 249 -10.40 1.98 9.88
CA ALA A 249 -10.87 1.35 11.10
C ALA A 249 -11.28 2.36 12.20
N ALA A 250 -11.27 3.66 11.89
CA ALA A 250 -11.56 4.71 12.85
C ALA A 250 -12.95 4.60 13.50
N GLU A 251 -13.98 4.13 12.75
CA GLU A 251 -15.33 3.94 13.26
C GLU A 251 -15.43 2.80 14.31
N GLU A 252 -14.53 1.81 14.24
CA GLU A 252 -14.46 0.67 15.16
C GLU A 252 -13.51 0.93 16.35
N THR A 253 -12.93 2.13 16.43
CA THR A 253 -11.87 2.47 17.38
C THR A 253 -12.43 3.08 18.68
N LYS A 254 -11.92 2.60 19.82
CA LYS A 254 -12.11 3.24 21.13
C LYS A 254 -11.28 4.51 21.19
N ASN A 255 -11.89 5.62 21.61
CA ASN A 255 -11.23 6.94 21.66
C ASN A 255 -10.47 7.26 20.35
N PRO A 256 -11.17 7.32 19.18
CA PRO A 256 -10.53 7.41 17.87
C PRO A 256 -9.63 8.65 17.76
N ASN A 257 -9.99 9.74 18.41
CA ASN A 257 -9.24 10.99 18.42
C ASN A 257 -7.78 10.86 18.91
N ARG A 258 -7.49 9.87 19.75
CA ARG A 258 -6.15 9.58 20.27
C ARG A 258 -5.56 8.33 19.63
N ASN A 259 -6.36 7.28 19.52
CA ASN A 259 -5.85 5.96 19.16
C ASN A 259 -5.57 5.83 17.66
N VAL A 260 -6.31 6.55 16.78
CA VAL A 260 -6.05 6.53 15.33
C VAL A 260 -4.70 7.20 15.01
N PRO A 261 -4.37 8.41 15.49
CA PRO A 261 -3.02 8.97 15.31
C PRO A 261 -1.90 8.08 15.83
N LEU A 262 -2.08 7.47 17.01
CA LEU A 262 -1.09 6.54 17.58
C LEU A 262 -0.94 5.28 16.71
N GLY A 263 -2.04 4.77 16.17
CA GLY A 263 -2.02 3.64 15.24
C GLY A 263 -1.26 3.94 13.96
N LEU A 264 -1.55 5.08 13.33
CA LEU A 264 -0.91 5.52 12.08
C LEU A 264 0.61 5.74 12.27
N ILE A 265 0.98 6.60 13.21
CA ILE A 265 2.38 6.99 13.43
C ILE A 265 3.18 5.82 14.03
N GLY A 266 2.59 5.10 14.98
CA GLY A 266 3.24 3.98 15.66
C GLY A 266 3.54 2.81 14.73
N SER A 267 2.59 2.41 13.89
CA SER A 267 2.80 1.34 12.90
C SER A 267 3.89 1.71 11.89
N LEU A 268 3.88 2.96 11.39
CA LEU A 268 4.89 3.44 10.46
C LEU A 268 6.30 3.44 11.10
N ALA A 269 6.43 3.93 12.34
CA ALA A 269 7.71 3.95 13.04
C ALA A 269 8.27 2.55 13.28
N ILE A 270 7.44 1.62 13.76
CA ILE A 270 7.82 0.22 13.96
C ILE A 270 8.30 -0.41 12.65
N CYS A 271 7.52 -0.26 11.57
CA CYS A 271 7.87 -0.82 10.27
C CYS A 271 9.15 -0.22 9.71
N THR A 272 9.37 1.09 9.86
CA THR A 272 10.61 1.75 9.40
C THR A 272 11.84 1.15 10.08
N VAL A 273 11.80 0.96 11.39
CA VAL A 273 12.91 0.34 12.14
C VAL A 273 13.14 -1.10 11.65
N ILE A 274 12.09 -1.90 11.54
CA ILE A 274 12.20 -3.29 11.06
C ILE A 274 12.78 -3.32 9.65
N TYR A 275 12.32 -2.45 8.75
CA TYR A 275 12.77 -2.41 7.36
C TYR A 275 14.25 -2.05 7.22
N LEU A 276 14.71 -1.08 8.00
CA LEU A 276 16.13 -0.73 8.03
C LEU A 276 17.01 -1.89 8.54
N LEU A 277 16.56 -2.59 9.57
CA LEU A 277 17.30 -3.74 10.12
C LEU A 277 17.31 -4.92 9.15
N VAL A 278 16.18 -5.21 8.50
CA VAL A 278 16.08 -6.26 7.48
C VAL A 278 16.94 -5.94 6.26
N ALA A 279 16.84 -4.72 5.74
CA ALA A 279 17.64 -4.30 4.58
C ALA A 279 19.14 -4.31 4.91
N ALA A 280 19.53 -3.83 6.09
CA ALA A 280 20.92 -3.89 6.55
C ALA A 280 21.40 -5.34 6.64
N GLY A 281 20.60 -6.23 7.23
CA GLY A 281 20.90 -7.66 7.30
C GLY A 281 21.08 -8.30 5.92
N ALA A 282 20.14 -8.05 5.01
CA ALA A 282 20.17 -8.64 3.66
C ALA A 282 21.40 -8.17 2.86
N LEU A 283 21.63 -6.85 2.83
CA LEU A 283 22.72 -6.23 2.06
C LEU A 283 24.10 -6.48 2.69
N GLY A 284 24.15 -6.56 4.02
CA GLY A 284 25.42 -6.77 4.72
C GLY A 284 25.91 -8.22 4.67
N THR A 285 25.00 -9.19 4.63
CA THR A 285 25.38 -10.61 4.59
C THR A 285 25.57 -11.16 3.18
N THR A 286 24.90 -10.55 2.19
CA THR A 286 24.92 -11.01 0.79
C THR A 286 25.19 -9.83 -0.13
N PRO A 287 26.17 -9.94 -1.07
CA PRO A 287 26.38 -8.93 -2.07
C PRO A 287 25.10 -8.61 -2.82
N TYR A 288 24.76 -7.34 -2.99
CA TYR A 288 23.50 -6.92 -3.62
C TYR A 288 23.29 -7.51 -5.00
N THR A 289 24.36 -7.77 -5.75
CA THR A 289 24.34 -8.40 -7.09
C THR A 289 23.76 -9.80 -7.09
N GLN A 290 23.84 -10.53 -5.97
CA GLN A 290 23.28 -11.86 -5.83
C GLN A 290 21.77 -11.83 -5.45
N LEU A 291 21.26 -10.68 -5.04
CA LEU A 291 19.85 -10.50 -4.75
C LEU A 291 19.03 -10.19 -6.02
N VAL A 292 19.68 -9.71 -7.07
CA VAL A 292 19.03 -9.32 -8.33
C VAL A 292 18.24 -10.50 -8.92
N GLY A 293 16.98 -10.25 -9.29
CA GLY A 293 16.09 -11.25 -9.87
C GLY A 293 15.59 -12.33 -8.89
N ASN A 294 15.91 -12.22 -7.60
CA ASN A 294 15.45 -13.19 -6.61
C ASN A 294 14.05 -12.87 -6.11
N SER A 295 13.10 -13.79 -6.29
CA SER A 295 11.70 -13.63 -5.89
C SER A 295 11.42 -13.91 -4.41
N GLU A 296 12.37 -14.51 -3.67
CA GLU A 296 12.28 -14.79 -2.23
C GLU A 296 13.57 -14.38 -1.47
N PRO A 297 13.98 -13.10 -1.56
CA PRO A 297 15.33 -12.66 -1.16
C PRO A 297 15.68 -12.95 0.29
N LEU A 298 14.74 -12.82 1.24
CA LEU A 298 15.03 -13.05 2.66
C LEU A 298 15.29 -14.53 2.95
N ALA A 299 14.51 -15.41 2.36
CA ALA A 299 14.73 -16.85 2.48
C ALA A 299 16.05 -17.28 1.82
N PHE A 300 16.35 -16.71 0.65
CA PHE A 300 17.60 -16.92 -0.08
C PHE A 300 18.83 -16.52 0.76
N VAL A 301 18.83 -15.34 1.36
CA VAL A 301 19.92 -14.87 2.23
C VAL A 301 20.17 -15.85 3.38
N LEU A 302 19.13 -16.30 4.06
CA LEU A 302 19.29 -17.25 5.18
C LEU A 302 19.82 -18.61 4.72
N ARG A 303 19.37 -19.09 3.56
CA ARG A 303 19.88 -20.35 2.98
C ARG A 303 21.36 -20.24 2.63
N ASN A 304 21.78 -19.11 2.02
CA ASN A 304 23.19 -18.84 1.70
C ASN A 304 24.08 -18.75 2.94
N MET A 305 23.53 -18.29 4.07
CA MET A 305 24.24 -18.28 5.36
C MET A 305 24.30 -19.67 6.02
N GLY A 306 23.77 -20.73 5.40
CA GLY A 306 23.69 -22.08 5.96
C GLY A 306 22.47 -22.34 6.87
N HIS A 307 21.61 -21.35 7.08
CA HIS A 307 20.40 -21.48 7.89
C HIS A 307 19.18 -21.92 7.07
N THR A 308 19.30 -23.04 6.34
CA THR A 308 18.27 -23.53 5.39
C THR A 308 16.90 -23.72 6.06
N THR A 309 16.86 -24.31 7.25
CA THR A 309 15.61 -24.53 7.99
C THR A 309 14.89 -23.22 8.30
N VAL A 310 15.62 -22.22 8.80
CA VAL A 310 15.03 -20.92 9.14
C VAL A 310 14.62 -20.19 7.87
N GLY A 311 15.41 -20.26 6.79
CA GLY A 311 15.05 -19.71 5.49
C GLY A 311 13.72 -20.29 4.96
N ASN A 312 13.53 -21.60 5.07
CA ASN A 312 12.28 -22.27 4.69
C ASN A 312 11.11 -21.86 5.60
N LEU A 313 11.34 -21.66 6.90
CA LEU A 313 10.30 -21.14 7.82
C LEU A 313 9.91 -19.70 7.50
N VAL A 314 10.87 -18.85 7.12
CA VAL A 314 10.59 -17.46 6.68
C VAL A 314 9.80 -17.48 5.36
N ALA A 315 10.14 -18.34 4.42
CA ALA A 315 9.37 -18.51 3.19
C ALA A 315 7.93 -18.98 3.49
N LEU A 316 7.77 -19.96 4.36
CA LEU A 316 6.46 -20.45 4.77
C LEU A 316 5.63 -19.37 5.48
N ALA A 317 6.27 -18.58 6.36
CA ALA A 317 5.62 -17.43 7.00
C ALA A 317 5.12 -16.40 5.98
N ALA A 318 5.90 -16.10 4.93
CA ALA A 318 5.48 -15.22 3.85
C ALA A 318 4.28 -15.80 3.09
N ILE A 319 4.29 -17.12 2.79
CA ILE A 319 3.20 -17.81 2.09
C ILE A 319 1.86 -17.67 2.84
N PHE A 320 1.86 -17.81 4.17
CA PHE A 320 0.63 -17.66 4.96
C PHE A 320 0.24 -16.20 5.21
N ALA A 321 1.22 -15.31 5.29
CA ALA A 321 0.99 -13.94 5.72
C ALA A 321 0.64 -12.98 4.56
N LEU A 322 1.23 -13.12 3.37
CA LEU A 322 0.99 -12.22 2.25
C LEU A 322 -0.46 -12.22 1.73
N PRO A 323 -1.19 -13.35 1.66
CA PRO A 323 -2.59 -13.35 1.23
C PRO A 323 -3.50 -12.47 2.09
N THR A 324 -3.17 -12.25 3.36
CA THR A 324 -3.93 -11.35 4.22
C THR A 324 -3.83 -9.89 3.79
N VAL A 325 -2.67 -9.50 3.25
CA VAL A 325 -2.48 -8.16 2.69
C VAL A 325 -3.28 -8.00 1.39
N VAL A 326 -3.25 -9.02 0.50
CA VAL A 326 -4.11 -9.04 -0.71
C VAL A 326 -5.57 -8.84 -0.31
N MET A 327 -6.04 -9.61 0.68
CA MET A 327 -7.41 -9.53 1.17
C MET A 327 -7.72 -8.14 1.73
N MET A 328 -6.83 -7.55 2.50
CA MET A 328 -7.01 -6.23 3.10
C MET A 328 -7.08 -5.12 2.04
N MET A 329 -6.22 -5.16 1.01
CA MET A 329 -6.24 -4.21 -0.10
C MET A 329 -7.52 -4.33 -0.91
N MET A 330 -7.93 -5.54 -1.31
CA MET A 330 -9.17 -5.78 -2.06
C MET A 330 -10.42 -5.42 -1.25
N TYR A 331 -10.41 -5.65 0.05
CA TYR A 331 -11.48 -5.25 0.95
C TYR A 331 -11.60 -3.73 1.04
N GLY A 332 -10.48 -3.02 1.22
CA GLY A 332 -10.42 -1.55 1.21
C GLY A 332 -10.93 -0.98 -0.10
N GLN A 333 -10.50 -1.53 -1.23
CA GLN A 333 -10.94 -1.15 -2.56
C GLN A 333 -12.48 -1.25 -2.72
N SER A 334 -13.04 -2.37 -2.33
CA SER A 334 -14.49 -2.59 -2.42
C SER A 334 -15.29 -1.56 -1.59
N ARG A 335 -14.75 -1.13 -0.44
CA ARG A 335 -15.36 -0.08 0.39
C ARG A 335 -15.30 1.30 -0.26
N ILE A 336 -14.19 1.66 -0.90
CA ILE A 336 -14.06 2.94 -1.61
C ILE A 336 -15.09 3.01 -2.75
N PHE A 337 -15.18 1.97 -3.58
CA PHE A 337 -16.19 1.89 -4.61
C PHE A 337 -17.60 2.01 -4.04
N PHE A 338 -17.88 1.30 -2.95
CA PHE A 338 -19.18 1.33 -2.29
C PHE A 338 -19.54 2.74 -1.81
N VAL A 339 -18.61 3.45 -1.18
CA VAL A 339 -18.83 4.82 -0.69
C VAL A 339 -19.04 5.78 -1.86
N MET A 340 -18.20 5.72 -2.91
CA MET A 340 -18.34 6.57 -4.09
C MET A 340 -19.66 6.32 -4.84
N ALA A 341 -20.10 5.06 -4.92
CA ALA A 341 -21.40 4.71 -5.53
C ALA A 341 -22.58 5.17 -4.67
N ARG A 342 -22.46 5.08 -3.33
CA ARG A 342 -23.45 5.60 -2.39
C ARG A 342 -23.55 7.13 -2.44
N ASP A 343 -22.43 7.80 -2.65
CA ASP A 343 -22.37 9.26 -2.84
C ASP A 343 -22.84 9.68 -4.24
N GLY A 344 -23.29 8.71 -5.09
CA GLY A 344 -23.87 8.96 -6.41
C GLY A 344 -22.84 9.23 -7.51
N LEU A 345 -21.55 9.15 -7.21
CA LEU A 345 -20.48 9.42 -8.18
C LEU A 345 -20.20 8.23 -9.11
N LEU A 346 -20.62 7.02 -8.71
CA LEU A 346 -20.51 5.78 -9.49
C LEU A 346 -21.88 5.11 -9.64
N PRO A 347 -22.05 4.19 -10.61
CA PRO A 347 -23.30 3.46 -10.82
C PRO A 347 -23.75 2.72 -9.54
N LYS A 348 -25.05 2.79 -9.23
CA LYS A 348 -25.63 2.17 -8.04
C LYS A 348 -25.41 0.65 -7.93
N VAL A 349 -25.16 -0.03 -9.07
CA VAL A 349 -24.86 -1.46 -9.09
C VAL A 349 -23.63 -1.81 -8.25
N PHE A 350 -22.65 -0.90 -8.13
CA PHE A 350 -21.45 -1.09 -7.31
C PHE A 350 -21.69 -0.94 -5.80
N SER A 351 -22.85 -0.41 -5.40
CA SER A 351 -23.28 -0.39 -4.01
C SER A 351 -24.28 -1.50 -3.65
N THR A 352 -24.49 -2.48 -4.54
CA THR A 352 -25.40 -3.60 -4.32
C THR A 352 -24.82 -4.59 -3.32
N VAL A 353 -25.57 -4.89 -2.27
CA VAL A 353 -25.20 -5.83 -1.22
C VAL A 353 -25.84 -7.19 -1.48
N HIS A 354 -25.05 -8.27 -1.39
CA HIS A 354 -25.57 -9.63 -1.59
C HIS A 354 -26.60 -9.98 -0.51
N PRO A 355 -27.78 -10.52 -0.87
CA PRO A 355 -28.88 -10.79 0.09
C PRO A 355 -28.46 -11.73 1.24
N ARG A 356 -27.71 -12.79 0.92
CA ARG A 356 -27.27 -13.83 1.88
C ARG A 356 -25.97 -13.43 2.60
N PHE A 357 -24.94 -13.03 1.85
CA PHE A 357 -23.59 -12.80 2.39
C PHE A 357 -23.38 -11.41 2.97
N LYS A 358 -24.28 -10.46 2.66
CA LYS A 358 -24.19 -9.05 3.12
C LYS A 358 -22.91 -8.32 2.70
N THR A 359 -22.30 -8.74 1.59
CA THR A 359 -21.08 -8.19 0.99
C THR A 359 -21.37 -7.45 -0.32
N PRO A 360 -20.58 -6.46 -0.74
CA PRO A 360 -20.71 -5.78 -2.03
C PRO A 360 -20.15 -6.67 -3.17
N HIS A 361 -20.81 -7.80 -3.42
CA HIS A 361 -20.30 -8.90 -4.25
C HIS A 361 -19.98 -8.51 -5.69
N VAL A 362 -20.81 -7.65 -6.31
CA VAL A 362 -20.60 -7.27 -7.72
C VAL A 362 -19.24 -6.59 -7.90
N ILE A 363 -18.98 -5.57 -7.10
CA ILE A 363 -17.72 -4.84 -7.22
C ILE A 363 -16.54 -5.70 -6.77
N THR A 364 -16.71 -6.55 -5.77
CA THR A 364 -15.65 -7.47 -5.31
C THR A 364 -15.25 -8.46 -6.42
N ILE A 365 -16.22 -9.00 -7.17
CA ILE A 365 -15.91 -9.91 -8.30
C ILE A 365 -15.23 -9.15 -9.43
N VAL A 366 -15.76 -7.99 -9.83
CA VAL A 366 -15.18 -7.18 -10.91
C VAL A 366 -13.74 -6.80 -10.59
N THR A 367 -13.50 -6.28 -9.40
CA THR A 367 -12.14 -5.92 -8.98
C THR A 367 -11.23 -7.15 -8.85
N GLY A 368 -11.74 -8.26 -8.34
CA GLY A 368 -11.02 -9.50 -8.23
C GLY A 368 -10.52 -10.03 -9.58
N VAL A 369 -11.38 -10.00 -10.60
CA VAL A 369 -10.98 -10.38 -11.97
C VAL A 369 -9.92 -9.44 -12.53
N ILE A 370 -10.09 -8.13 -12.36
CA ILE A 370 -9.12 -7.13 -12.83
C ILE A 370 -7.76 -7.34 -12.14
N VAL A 371 -7.76 -7.49 -10.81
CA VAL A 371 -6.54 -7.71 -10.03
C VAL A 371 -5.86 -9.02 -10.43
N ALA A 372 -6.64 -10.09 -10.65
CA ALA A 372 -6.12 -11.37 -11.11
C ALA A 372 -5.43 -11.24 -12.48
N LEU A 373 -6.03 -10.51 -13.43
CA LEU A 373 -5.41 -10.25 -14.73
C LEU A 373 -4.12 -9.43 -14.58
N ILE A 374 -4.12 -8.36 -13.78
CA ILE A 374 -2.90 -7.57 -13.54
C ILE A 374 -1.81 -8.47 -12.95
N SER A 375 -2.09 -9.23 -11.89
CA SER A 375 -1.11 -10.10 -11.24
C SER A 375 -0.65 -11.26 -12.11
N GLY A 376 -1.45 -11.67 -13.08
CA GLY A 376 -1.13 -12.76 -14.00
C GLY A 376 -0.15 -12.37 -15.10
N PHE A 377 -0.09 -11.09 -15.50
CA PHE A 377 0.65 -10.68 -16.68
C PHE A 377 1.84 -9.75 -16.41
N PHE A 378 1.85 -8.96 -15.35
CA PHE A 378 2.86 -7.94 -15.09
C PHE A 378 3.84 -8.34 -13.98
N SER A 379 5.03 -7.73 -13.97
CA SER A 379 6.05 -7.90 -12.93
C SER A 379 5.70 -7.10 -11.65
N VAL A 380 6.28 -7.50 -10.53
CA VAL A 380 6.00 -6.89 -9.22
C VAL A 380 6.46 -5.44 -9.14
N ASP A 381 7.57 -5.09 -9.77
CA ASP A 381 8.13 -3.74 -9.77
C ASP A 381 7.29 -2.77 -10.60
N GLU A 382 6.90 -3.15 -11.83
CA GLU A 382 6.00 -2.33 -12.65
C GLU A 382 4.67 -2.03 -11.97
N ILE A 383 4.12 -3.05 -11.30
CA ILE A 383 2.88 -2.93 -10.54
C ILE A 383 3.08 -2.00 -9.33
N ALA A 384 4.17 -2.16 -8.58
CA ALA A 384 4.47 -1.34 -7.41
C ALA A 384 4.68 0.14 -7.77
N GLU A 385 5.38 0.43 -8.87
CA GLU A 385 5.59 1.80 -9.36
C GLU A 385 4.28 2.51 -9.69
N LEU A 386 3.37 1.80 -10.36
CA LEU A 386 2.06 2.35 -10.69
C LEU A 386 1.21 2.59 -9.44
N SER A 387 1.27 1.69 -8.45
CA SER A 387 0.63 1.87 -7.14
C SER A 387 1.13 3.13 -6.44
N ASN A 388 2.47 3.31 -6.39
CA ASN A 388 3.09 4.44 -5.73
C ASN A 388 2.64 5.78 -6.31
N SER A 389 2.42 5.86 -7.61
CA SER A 389 1.93 7.10 -8.26
C SER A 389 0.58 7.54 -7.67
N GLY A 390 -0.34 6.59 -7.46
CA GLY A 390 -1.66 6.86 -6.88
C GLY A 390 -1.58 7.27 -5.41
N THR A 391 -0.81 6.53 -4.61
CA THR A 391 -0.62 6.81 -3.19
C THR A 391 0.05 8.16 -2.95
N LEU A 392 1.11 8.47 -3.69
CA LEU A 392 1.80 9.76 -3.61
C LEU A 392 0.85 10.93 -3.93
N PHE A 393 0.00 10.77 -4.95
CA PHE A 393 -1.02 11.76 -5.29
C PHE A 393 -2.04 11.94 -4.14
N ALA A 394 -2.53 10.85 -3.54
CA ALA A 394 -3.45 10.90 -2.41
C ALA A 394 -2.82 11.58 -1.19
N PHE A 395 -1.54 11.32 -0.90
CA PHE A 395 -0.83 11.94 0.21
C PHE A 395 -0.58 13.44 -0.01
N ILE A 396 -0.28 13.85 -1.24
CA ILE A 396 -0.22 15.27 -1.62
C ILE A 396 -1.57 15.94 -1.36
N ALA A 397 -2.67 15.32 -1.78
CA ALA A 397 -4.01 15.86 -1.57
C ALA A 397 -4.34 15.99 -0.08
N VAL A 398 -4.02 14.98 0.74
CA VAL A 398 -4.23 15.03 2.20
C VAL A 398 -3.38 16.10 2.86
N ALA A 399 -2.10 16.23 2.48
CA ALA A 399 -1.19 17.25 3.02
C ALA A 399 -1.65 18.68 2.68
N ILE A 400 -2.08 18.92 1.43
CA ILE A 400 -2.68 20.18 1.03
C ILE A 400 -4.00 20.40 1.78
N GLY A 401 -4.82 19.36 1.89
CA GLY A 401 -6.11 19.41 2.59
C GLY A 401 -5.98 19.86 4.03
N VAL A 402 -5.03 19.32 4.78
CA VAL A 402 -4.83 19.72 6.19
C VAL A 402 -4.39 21.18 6.31
N MET A 403 -3.50 21.67 5.42
CA MET A 403 -3.07 23.07 5.40
C MET A 403 -4.21 24.01 5.07
N VAL A 404 -5.01 23.67 4.06
CA VAL A 404 -6.20 24.45 3.65
C VAL A 404 -7.24 24.48 4.78
N LEU A 405 -7.50 23.34 5.42
CA LEU A 405 -8.45 23.27 6.54
C LEU A 405 -7.96 24.11 7.75
N ARG A 406 -6.64 24.10 7.99
CA ARG A 406 -6.04 24.90 9.06
C ARG A 406 -6.20 26.41 8.79
N ALA A 407 -6.05 26.83 7.54
CA ALA A 407 -6.25 28.21 7.12
C ALA A 407 -7.73 28.64 7.15
N LYS A 408 -8.65 27.78 6.64
CA LYS A 408 -10.09 28.11 6.55
C LYS A 408 -10.82 28.02 7.90
N GLN A 409 -10.43 27.08 8.76
CA GLN A 409 -11.09 26.82 10.04
C GLN A 409 -10.05 26.75 11.18
N PRO A 410 -9.35 27.86 11.53
CA PRO A 410 -8.26 27.84 12.51
C PRO A 410 -8.74 27.48 13.92
N ASN A 411 -9.95 27.85 14.29
CA ASN A 411 -10.52 27.67 15.63
C ASN A 411 -11.26 26.33 15.80
N ARG A 412 -11.35 25.48 14.75
CA ARG A 412 -12.03 24.19 14.88
C ARG A 412 -11.27 23.29 15.86
N PRO A 413 -11.96 22.61 16.80
CA PRO A 413 -11.32 21.67 17.71
C PRO A 413 -10.58 20.56 16.97
N ARG A 414 -9.33 20.32 17.37
CA ARG A 414 -8.46 19.27 16.78
C ARG A 414 -7.93 18.42 17.91
N PRO A 415 -8.42 17.17 18.01
CA PRO A 415 -7.94 16.22 19.03
C PRO A 415 -6.45 15.91 18.89
N PHE A 416 -5.98 15.77 17.66
CA PHE A 416 -4.57 15.70 17.30
C PHE A 416 -4.23 16.90 16.40
N LYS A 417 -3.12 17.58 16.72
CA LYS A 417 -2.62 18.71 15.93
C LYS A 417 -1.29 18.34 15.30
N CYS A 418 -1.22 18.30 13.97
CA CYS A 418 0.04 18.16 13.25
C CYS A 418 1.00 19.30 13.68
N PRO A 419 2.21 18.96 14.17
CA PRO A 419 3.18 19.96 14.56
C PRO A 419 3.62 20.78 13.35
N ALA A 420 3.79 22.10 13.52
CA ALA A 420 4.22 23.00 12.44
C ALA A 420 3.59 22.67 11.07
N VAL A 421 2.25 22.56 11.02
CA VAL A 421 1.48 21.99 9.90
C VAL A 421 1.89 22.48 8.51
N TYR A 422 2.23 23.78 8.39
CA TYR A 422 2.65 24.34 7.10
C TYR A 422 4.05 23.85 6.69
N VAL A 423 4.95 23.62 7.64
CA VAL A 423 6.29 23.05 7.36
C VAL A 423 6.15 21.57 7.03
N VAL A 424 5.51 20.81 7.91
CA VAL A 424 5.29 19.36 7.72
C VAL A 424 4.50 19.09 6.45
N GLY A 425 3.41 19.82 6.20
CA GLY A 425 2.61 19.67 5.00
C GLY A 425 3.39 20.03 3.72
N THR A 426 4.18 21.09 3.73
CA THR A 426 5.04 21.43 2.60
C THR A 426 6.11 20.38 2.36
N LEU A 427 6.76 19.86 3.41
CA LEU A 427 7.75 18.78 3.28
C LEU A 427 7.11 17.49 2.79
N ALA A 428 5.87 17.16 3.22
CA ALA A 428 5.11 16.04 2.69
C ALA A 428 4.85 16.19 1.19
N VAL A 429 4.36 17.37 0.76
CA VAL A 429 4.09 17.65 -0.66
C VAL A 429 5.37 17.57 -1.50
N LEU A 430 6.44 18.25 -1.08
CA LEU A 430 7.71 18.27 -1.82
C LEU A 430 8.36 16.87 -1.83
N GLY A 431 8.32 16.14 -0.71
CA GLY A 431 8.82 14.79 -0.63
C GLY A 431 8.06 13.83 -1.55
N CYS A 432 6.72 13.87 -1.52
CA CYS A 432 5.89 13.06 -2.42
C CYS A 432 6.11 13.43 -3.89
N LEU A 433 6.23 14.72 -4.24
CA LEU A 433 6.56 15.15 -5.60
C LEU A 433 7.96 14.68 -6.01
N GLY A 434 8.95 14.78 -5.12
CA GLY A 434 10.32 14.31 -5.37
C GLY A 434 10.37 12.81 -5.66
N LEU A 435 9.65 11.99 -4.87
CA LEU A 435 9.53 10.56 -5.14
C LEU A 435 8.76 10.30 -6.45
N MET A 436 7.67 11.04 -6.70
CA MET A 436 6.87 10.89 -7.91
C MET A 436 7.67 11.17 -9.19
N VAL A 437 8.46 12.24 -9.21
CA VAL A 437 9.34 12.58 -10.36
C VAL A 437 10.48 11.55 -10.53
N SER A 438 10.85 10.84 -9.45
CA SER A 438 11.87 9.80 -9.49
C SER A 438 11.35 8.44 -9.97
N LEU A 439 10.04 8.29 -10.19
CA LEU A 439 9.45 7.11 -10.82
C LEU A 439 9.77 7.08 -12.32
N PRO A 440 9.82 5.88 -12.93
CA PRO A 440 9.98 5.75 -14.37
C PRO A 440 8.90 6.51 -15.15
N MET A 441 9.28 7.12 -16.28
CA MET A 441 8.35 7.89 -17.12
C MET A 441 7.14 7.06 -17.54
N VAL A 442 7.31 5.77 -17.77
CA VAL A 442 6.22 4.85 -18.15
C VAL A 442 5.15 4.77 -17.05
N ALA A 443 5.55 4.70 -15.78
CA ALA A 443 4.62 4.69 -14.64
C ALA A 443 3.85 6.01 -14.55
N LEU A 444 4.54 7.14 -14.75
CA LEU A 444 3.91 8.48 -14.75
C LEU A 444 2.92 8.65 -15.91
N VAL A 445 3.25 8.17 -17.09
CA VAL A 445 2.34 8.20 -18.25
C VAL A 445 1.10 7.33 -18.00
N ARG A 446 1.29 6.10 -17.50
CA ARG A 446 0.17 5.20 -17.13
C ARG A 446 -0.74 5.86 -16.09
N PHE A 447 -0.17 6.45 -15.06
CA PHE A 447 -0.89 7.20 -14.03
C PHE A 447 -1.63 8.42 -14.59
N GLY A 448 -0.97 9.21 -15.45
CA GLY A 448 -1.57 10.35 -16.14
C GLY A 448 -2.78 9.94 -17.00
N LEU A 449 -2.63 8.90 -17.81
CA LEU A 449 -3.73 8.34 -18.61
C LEU A 449 -4.89 7.88 -17.73
N TRP A 450 -4.62 7.17 -16.63
CA TRP A 450 -5.64 6.75 -15.68
C TRP A 450 -6.39 7.94 -15.07
N THR A 451 -5.66 8.97 -14.66
CA THR A 451 -6.25 10.19 -14.08
C THR A 451 -7.10 10.94 -15.09
N VAL A 452 -6.66 11.03 -16.37
CA VAL A 452 -7.45 11.62 -17.46
C VAL A 452 -8.72 10.83 -17.71
N ILE A 453 -8.65 9.49 -17.76
CA ILE A 453 -9.84 8.63 -17.88
C ILE A 453 -10.80 8.91 -16.72
N GLY A 454 -10.29 9.01 -15.49
CA GLY A 454 -11.08 9.35 -14.32
C GLY A 454 -11.78 10.71 -14.45
N ALA A 455 -11.07 11.72 -14.95
CA ALA A 455 -11.64 13.05 -15.19
C ALA A 455 -12.74 13.02 -16.25
N VAL A 456 -12.57 12.25 -17.33
CA VAL A 456 -13.58 12.05 -18.37
C VAL A 456 -14.81 11.32 -17.81
N VAL A 457 -14.62 10.25 -17.05
CA VAL A 457 -15.73 9.52 -16.40
C VAL A 457 -16.49 10.45 -15.45
N TYR A 458 -15.79 11.29 -14.69
CA TYR A 458 -16.43 12.29 -13.85
C TYR A 458 -17.27 13.28 -14.66
N ALA A 459 -16.73 13.83 -15.73
CA ALA A 459 -17.43 14.81 -16.56
C ALA A 459 -18.68 14.22 -17.22
N LEU A 460 -18.60 12.97 -17.68
CA LEU A 460 -19.70 12.30 -18.39
C LEU A 460 -20.77 11.77 -17.45
N TYR A 461 -20.37 11.20 -16.31
CA TYR A 461 -21.27 10.52 -15.38
C TYR A 461 -21.31 11.19 -14.00
N GLY A 462 -20.19 11.27 -13.27
CA GLY A 462 -20.15 11.68 -11.88
C GLY A 462 -20.74 13.06 -11.64
N TYR A 463 -20.38 14.03 -12.48
CA TYR A 463 -20.87 15.40 -12.38
C TYR A 463 -22.40 15.49 -12.52
N ARG A 464 -23.00 14.67 -13.42
CA ARG A 464 -24.45 14.67 -13.69
C ARG A 464 -25.24 13.85 -12.68
N ALA A 465 -24.64 12.76 -12.19
CA ALA A 465 -25.28 11.82 -11.27
C ALA A 465 -25.21 12.28 -9.80
N SER A 466 -24.31 13.22 -9.49
CA SER A 466 -24.10 13.74 -8.14
C SER A 466 -25.39 14.30 -7.54
N PRO A 467 -25.75 13.88 -6.30
CA PRO A 467 -26.90 14.45 -5.58
C PRO A 467 -26.78 15.96 -5.37
N MET A 468 -25.55 16.50 -5.32
CA MET A 468 -25.28 17.94 -5.19
C MET A 468 -25.55 18.74 -6.46
N HIS A 469 -25.90 18.07 -7.56
CA HIS A 469 -26.28 18.71 -8.82
C HIS A 469 -27.78 19.05 -8.89
N LYS A 470 -28.62 18.35 -8.12
CA LYS A 470 -30.04 18.61 -8.09
C LYS A 470 -30.28 19.84 -7.21
N PRO A 471 -30.84 20.95 -7.74
CA PRO A 471 -31.34 22.03 -6.88
C PRO A 471 -32.44 21.43 -6.01
N THR A 472 -32.34 21.65 -4.69
CA THR A 472 -33.40 21.41 -3.71
C THR A 472 -34.61 22.25 -4.03
#